data_ff86263f19edaabd259536ac7caabe0d
#
_entry.id   ff86263f19edaabd259536ac7caabe0d
#
_cell.length_a   1.000
_cell.length_b   1.000
_cell.length_c   1.000
_cell.angle_alpha   90.00
_cell.angle_beta   90.00
_cell.angle_gamma   90.00
#
_symmetry.space_group_name_H-M   'P 1'
#
loop_
_entity.id
_entity.type
_entity.pdbx_description
1 polymer ?
#
loop_
_entity_poly.entity_id
_entity_poly.type
_entity_poly.pdbx_seq_one_letter_code
_entity_poly.pdbx_strand_id
1 'polypeptide(L)'
;MLISEHPDGQLISKTVKYFGINTIHGSTSKGGTKAIRNIIESLKSGQSVGITPDGPRGPKMKINSAIIKIASLTGFKILPLSCSVKNKFFLKSWDKFLVALPFGKGCFAWGEPLKIKKKITKEEDLKLSNKLEKILLKLTKEADHYCN
;
A
#
# COMPACT_ATOMS: atom_id res chain seq x y z
N MET A 1 4.79 -0.43 -8.61
CA MET A 1 4.24 -1.04 -7.38
C MET A 1 5.35 -1.75 -6.62
N LEU A 2 5.43 -1.62 -5.29
CA LEU A 2 6.41 -2.35 -4.47
C LEU A 2 5.93 -3.79 -4.24
N ILE A 3 6.79 -4.77 -4.51
CA ILE A 3 6.46 -6.20 -4.41
C ILE A 3 7.61 -6.96 -3.72
N SER A 4 7.27 -8.00 -2.95
CA SER A 4 8.23 -8.90 -2.33
C SER A 4 9.06 -9.68 -3.38
N GLU A 5 10.29 -10.02 -3.02
CA GLU A 5 11.16 -10.90 -3.83
C GLU A 5 10.77 -12.39 -3.74
N HIS A 6 9.81 -12.73 -2.88
CA HIS A 6 9.29 -14.10 -2.73
C HIS A 6 8.61 -14.59 -4.03
N PRO A 7 8.56 -15.91 -4.31
CA PRO A 7 7.91 -16.48 -5.50
C PRO A 7 6.50 -15.92 -5.78
N ASP A 8 5.68 -15.77 -4.75
CA ASP A 8 4.33 -15.18 -4.87
C ASP A 8 4.38 -13.74 -5.41
N GLY A 9 5.35 -12.94 -4.95
CA GLY A 9 5.58 -11.59 -5.46
C GLY A 9 6.01 -11.58 -6.92
N GLN A 10 6.79 -12.58 -7.35
CA GLN A 10 7.18 -12.70 -8.75
C GLN A 10 5.98 -13.04 -9.65
N LEU A 11 5.07 -13.90 -9.17
CA LEU A 11 3.82 -14.21 -9.88
C LEU A 11 2.96 -12.96 -10.03
N ILE A 12 2.76 -12.21 -8.95
CA ILE A 12 2.02 -10.94 -8.97
C ILE A 12 2.70 -9.95 -9.92
N SER A 13 4.04 -9.84 -9.91
CA SER A 13 4.80 -8.96 -10.78
C SER A 13 4.54 -9.26 -12.27
N LYS A 14 4.57 -10.54 -12.64
CA LYS A 14 4.25 -10.96 -14.01
C LYS A 14 2.81 -10.60 -14.40
N THR A 15 1.87 -10.85 -13.49
CA THR A 15 0.44 -10.57 -13.74
C THR A 15 0.17 -9.09 -13.93
N VAL A 16 0.65 -8.23 -13.02
CA VAL A 16 0.36 -6.78 -13.09
C VAL A 16 1.06 -6.10 -14.27
N LYS A 17 2.12 -6.70 -14.79
CA LYS A 17 2.81 -6.21 -15.99
C LYS A 17 1.90 -6.21 -17.23
N TYR A 18 0.97 -7.18 -17.35
CA TYR A 18 -0.02 -7.19 -18.43
C TYR A 18 -0.97 -5.98 -18.38
N PHE A 19 -1.11 -5.36 -17.22
CA PHE A 19 -1.89 -4.13 -17.02
C PHE A 19 -1.03 -2.85 -17.09
N GLY A 20 0.20 -2.93 -17.58
CA GLY A 20 1.11 -1.78 -17.68
C GLY A 20 1.68 -1.31 -16.35
N ILE A 21 1.57 -2.10 -15.28
CA ILE A 21 2.06 -1.74 -13.96
C ILE A 21 3.49 -2.26 -13.77
N ASN A 22 4.45 -1.36 -13.66
CA ASN A 22 5.83 -1.70 -13.33
C ASN A 22 5.99 -2.04 -11.85
N THR A 23 6.90 -2.95 -11.54
CA THR A 23 7.16 -3.42 -10.17
C THR A 23 8.55 -3.07 -9.70
N ILE A 24 8.66 -2.69 -8.43
CA ILE A 24 9.91 -2.51 -7.70
C ILE A 24 10.01 -3.69 -6.75
N HIS A 25 11.05 -4.51 -6.92
CA HIS A 25 11.28 -5.66 -6.05
C HIS A 25 12.06 -5.24 -4.81
N GLY A 26 11.63 -5.75 -3.66
CA GLY A 26 12.28 -5.52 -2.37
C GLY A 26 11.29 -5.50 -1.22
N SER A 27 11.84 -5.43 -0.01
CA SER A 27 11.05 -5.23 1.19
C SER A 27 11.57 -4.02 1.95
N THR A 28 10.72 -3.40 2.75
CA THR A 28 11.11 -2.27 3.60
C THR A 28 11.95 -2.72 4.82
N SER A 29 12.17 -4.02 5.01
CA SER A 29 12.88 -4.59 6.16
C SER A 29 14.26 -5.19 5.84
N LYS A 30 14.39 -6.07 4.84
CA LYS A 30 15.69 -6.60 4.39
C LYS A 30 15.95 -6.15 2.96
N GLY A 31 17.10 -5.51 2.69
CA GLY A 31 17.37 -4.87 1.39
C GLY A 31 16.60 -3.57 1.16
N GLY A 32 15.96 -3.03 2.20
CA GLY A 32 15.07 -1.87 2.15
C GLY A 32 15.71 -0.61 1.57
N THR A 33 17.01 -0.42 1.74
CA THR A 33 17.73 0.74 1.20
C THR A 33 17.63 0.81 -0.32
N LYS A 34 17.82 -0.31 -1.02
CA LYS A 34 17.71 -0.37 -2.48
C LYS A 34 16.27 -0.15 -2.95
N ALA A 35 15.30 -0.80 -2.30
CA ALA A 35 13.89 -0.61 -2.62
C ALA A 35 13.43 0.85 -2.39
N ILE A 36 13.82 1.45 -1.27
CA ILE A 36 13.52 2.86 -0.97
C ILE A 36 14.15 3.79 -2.01
N ARG A 37 15.39 3.54 -2.43
CA ARG A 37 16.05 4.32 -3.48
C ARG A 37 15.27 4.24 -4.79
N ASN A 38 14.91 3.04 -5.24
CA ASN A 38 14.14 2.85 -6.46
C ASN A 38 12.74 3.51 -6.39
N ILE A 39 12.10 3.49 -5.21
CA ILE A 39 10.85 4.23 -4.97
C ILE A 39 11.07 5.73 -5.15
N ILE A 40 12.11 6.28 -4.55
CA ILE A 40 12.44 7.71 -4.65
C ILE A 40 12.73 8.11 -6.08
N GLU A 41 13.48 7.30 -6.82
CA GLU A 41 13.79 7.53 -8.24
C GLU A 41 12.52 7.51 -9.09
N SER A 42 11.63 6.53 -8.90
CA SER A 42 10.34 6.47 -9.59
C SER A 42 9.46 7.69 -9.28
N LEU A 43 9.39 8.11 -8.02
CA LEU A 43 8.61 9.29 -7.63
C LEU A 43 9.18 10.58 -8.26
N LYS A 44 10.52 10.72 -8.31
CA LYS A 44 11.19 11.87 -8.94
C LYS A 44 11.00 11.92 -10.45
N SER A 45 10.83 10.78 -11.11
CA SER A 45 10.50 10.69 -12.54
C SER A 45 9.01 10.94 -12.84
N GLY A 46 8.22 11.38 -11.86
CA GLY A 46 6.79 11.70 -12.04
C GLY A 46 5.86 10.50 -11.97
N GLN A 47 6.38 9.33 -11.58
CA GLN A 47 5.56 8.12 -11.45
C GLN A 47 4.93 8.02 -10.06
N SER A 48 3.71 7.48 -9.99
CA SER A 48 3.09 7.10 -8.71
C SER A 48 3.55 5.71 -8.28
N VAL A 49 3.76 5.52 -6.99
CA VAL A 49 4.18 4.21 -6.45
C VAL A 49 3.13 3.65 -5.50
N GLY A 50 2.56 2.50 -5.85
CA GLY A 50 1.66 1.76 -4.96
C GLY A 50 2.45 0.94 -3.94
N ILE A 51 2.08 1.05 -2.66
CA ILE A 51 2.70 0.34 -1.55
C ILE A 51 1.61 -0.25 -0.66
N THR A 52 1.68 -1.56 -0.38
CA THR A 52 0.84 -2.20 0.65
C THR A 52 1.36 -1.81 2.03
N PRO A 53 0.52 -1.19 2.86
CA PRO A 53 1.00 -0.49 4.06
C PRO A 53 1.46 -1.41 5.19
N ASP A 54 0.93 -2.61 5.27
CA ASP A 54 1.26 -3.62 6.28
C ASP A 54 2.52 -4.43 5.93
N GLY A 55 2.99 -4.32 4.69
CA GLY A 55 4.17 -5.04 4.23
C GLY A 55 3.97 -6.57 4.16
N PRO A 56 5.00 -7.32 3.76
CA PRO A 56 4.85 -8.75 3.45
C PRO A 56 4.76 -9.67 4.68
N ARG A 57 4.98 -9.16 5.88
CA ARG A 57 4.99 -9.93 7.12
C ARG A 57 3.90 -9.54 8.11
N GLY A 58 3.14 -8.49 7.78
CA GLY A 58 2.13 -7.98 8.69
C GLY A 58 2.67 -7.35 9.99
N PRO A 59 1.86 -7.25 11.00
CA PRO A 59 0.50 -7.79 11.09
C PRO A 59 -0.51 -7.08 10.19
N LYS A 60 -1.57 -7.79 9.80
CA LYS A 60 -2.63 -7.30 8.94
C LYS A 60 -3.17 -5.96 9.41
N MET A 61 -3.36 -5.02 8.46
CA MET A 61 -3.94 -3.69 8.69
C MET A 61 -3.13 -2.82 9.67
N LYS A 62 -1.85 -3.09 9.84
CA LYS A 62 -0.91 -2.25 10.59
C LYS A 62 0.04 -1.52 9.65
N ILE A 63 0.22 -0.23 9.90
CA ILE A 63 1.07 0.59 9.04
C ILE A 63 2.55 0.35 9.35
N ASN A 64 3.31 0.04 8.32
CA ASN A 64 4.78 0.08 8.40
C ASN A 64 5.24 1.54 8.28
N SER A 65 5.99 2.02 9.26
CA SER A 65 6.50 3.41 9.31
C SER A 65 7.36 3.82 8.10
N ALA A 66 7.84 2.87 7.31
CA ALA A 66 8.61 3.18 6.10
C ALA A 66 7.85 4.09 5.12
N ILE A 67 6.53 3.98 5.03
CA ILE A 67 5.69 4.82 4.17
C ILE A 67 5.77 6.28 4.60
N ILE A 68 5.63 6.53 5.90
CA ILE A 68 5.71 7.88 6.48
C ILE A 68 7.11 8.47 6.28
N LYS A 69 8.16 7.66 6.47
CA LYS A 69 9.55 8.07 6.26
C LYS A 69 9.83 8.41 4.79
N ILE A 70 9.36 7.61 3.84
CA ILE A 70 9.50 7.89 2.41
C ILE A 70 8.82 9.22 2.07
N ALA A 71 7.59 9.45 2.53
CA ALA A 71 6.87 10.69 2.29
C ALA A 71 7.59 11.91 2.93
N SER A 72 8.12 11.76 4.14
CA SER A 72 8.90 12.80 4.82
C SER A 72 10.19 13.14 4.09
N LEU A 73 10.92 12.13 3.58
CA LEU A 73 12.17 12.32 2.85
C LEU A 73 11.96 12.94 1.47
N THR A 74 10.89 12.56 0.80
CA THR A 74 10.64 12.98 -0.60
C THR A 74 9.79 14.23 -0.71
N GLY A 75 8.93 14.50 0.28
CA GLY A 75 7.91 15.55 0.25
C GLY A 75 6.68 15.19 -0.60
N PHE A 76 6.63 13.99 -1.20
CA PHE A 76 5.46 13.53 -1.92
C PHE A 76 4.31 13.20 -0.97
N LYS A 77 3.08 13.44 -1.42
CA LYS A 77 1.87 13.15 -0.65
C LYS A 77 1.57 11.65 -0.64
N ILE A 78 1.02 11.17 0.46
CA ILE A 78 0.43 9.83 0.54
C ILE A 78 -1.04 9.96 0.15
N LEU A 79 -1.47 9.20 -0.83
CA LEU A 79 -2.88 9.09 -1.21
C LEU A 79 -3.43 7.76 -0.68
N PRO A 80 -4.23 7.75 0.40
CA PRO A 80 -4.82 6.53 0.92
C PRO A 80 -5.86 5.98 -0.06
N LEU A 81 -5.80 4.67 -0.28
CA LEU A 81 -6.70 3.97 -1.18
C LEU A 81 -7.11 2.65 -0.55
N SER A 82 -8.40 2.35 -0.61
CA SER A 82 -8.94 1.02 -0.33
C SER A 82 -9.86 0.58 -1.45
N CYS A 83 -10.15 -0.70 -1.52
CA CYS A 83 -11.09 -1.25 -2.50
C CYS A 83 -11.93 -2.35 -1.87
N SER A 84 -13.11 -2.57 -2.44
CA SER A 84 -13.95 -3.72 -2.13
C SER A 84 -14.72 -4.17 -3.35
N VAL A 85 -15.21 -5.40 -3.31
CA VAL A 85 -16.07 -5.98 -4.34
C VAL A 85 -17.19 -6.76 -3.66
N LYS A 86 -18.36 -6.83 -4.31
CA LYS A 86 -19.52 -7.56 -3.77
C LYS A 86 -19.24 -9.06 -3.72
N ASN A 87 -18.85 -9.65 -4.84
CA ASN A 87 -18.58 -11.08 -4.92
C ASN A 87 -17.10 -11.32 -4.60
N LYS A 88 -16.82 -11.75 -3.37
CA LYS A 88 -15.45 -11.95 -2.87
C LYS A 88 -15.38 -13.14 -1.92
N PHE A 89 -14.18 -13.70 -1.81
CA PHE A 89 -13.82 -14.56 -0.69
C PHE A 89 -12.43 -14.20 -0.17
N PHE A 90 -12.11 -14.66 1.02
CA PHE A 90 -10.82 -14.39 1.65
C PHE A 90 -10.00 -15.65 1.73
N LEU A 91 -8.73 -15.58 1.33
CA LEU A 91 -7.80 -16.68 1.54
C LEU A 91 -7.51 -16.89 3.03
N LYS A 92 -7.14 -18.12 3.38
CA LYS A 92 -6.64 -18.45 4.73
C LYS A 92 -5.18 -18.03 4.91
N SER A 93 -4.82 -16.82 4.45
CA SER A 93 -3.49 -16.21 4.61
C SER A 93 -3.48 -15.28 5.83
N TRP A 94 -2.31 -14.88 6.29
CA TRP A 94 -2.16 -13.97 7.44
C TRP A 94 -2.85 -12.62 7.23
N ASP A 95 -2.87 -12.15 5.99
CA ASP A 95 -3.49 -10.88 5.55
C ASP A 95 -4.97 -11.04 5.19
N LYS A 96 -5.49 -12.29 5.13
CA LYS A 96 -6.81 -12.62 4.58
C LYS A 96 -7.00 -11.96 3.22
N PHE A 97 -6.11 -12.30 2.28
CA PHE A 97 -6.12 -11.71 0.95
C PHE A 97 -7.49 -11.83 0.30
N LEU A 98 -8.02 -10.70 -0.16
CA LEU A 98 -9.31 -10.62 -0.83
C LEU A 98 -9.16 -11.07 -2.28
N VAL A 99 -9.92 -12.08 -2.66
CA VAL A 99 -10.04 -12.54 -4.05
C VAL A 99 -11.39 -12.10 -4.59
N ALA A 100 -11.35 -11.24 -5.60
CA ALA A 100 -12.53 -10.79 -6.31
C ALA A 100 -13.04 -11.90 -7.25
N LEU A 101 -14.35 -12.15 -7.21
CA LEU A 101 -15.01 -13.02 -8.17
C LEU A 101 -15.62 -12.19 -9.30
N PRO A 102 -15.77 -12.77 -10.50
CA PRO A 102 -16.37 -12.07 -11.63
C PRO A 102 -17.85 -11.73 -11.39
N PHE A 103 -18.39 -10.86 -12.25
CA PHE A 103 -19.82 -10.48 -12.29
C PHE A 103 -20.35 -9.81 -11.02
N GLY A 104 -19.50 -9.03 -10.33
CA GLY A 104 -19.89 -8.26 -9.16
C GLY A 104 -19.60 -6.77 -9.31
N LYS A 105 -20.23 -5.95 -8.46
CA LYS A 105 -19.86 -4.54 -8.29
C LYS A 105 -18.54 -4.46 -7.52
N GLY A 106 -17.71 -3.51 -7.88
CA GLY A 106 -16.51 -3.15 -7.13
C GLY A 106 -16.37 -1.64 -7.01
N CYS A 107 -15.66 -1.19 -6.00
CA CYS A 107 -15.37 0.22 -5.82
C CYS A 107 -13.95 0.45 -5.30
N PHE A 108 -13.44 1.63 -5.57
CA PHE A 108 -12.23 2.19 -4.98
C PHE A 108 -12.62 3.39 -4.13
N ALA A 109 -12.24 3.35 -2.85
CA ALA A 109 -12.44 4.45 -1.91
C ALA A 109 -11.12 5.21 -1.74
N TRP A 110 -11.13 6.49 -2.10
CA TRP A 110 -9.97 7.38 -2.03
C TRP A 110 -10.08 8.28 -0.81
N GLY A 111 -8.99 8.39 -0.06
CA GLY A 111 -8.88 9.35 1.04
C GLY A 111 -8.24 10.67 0.59
N GLU A 112 -8.28 11.65 1.48
CA GLU A 112 -7.59 12.91 1.26
C GLU A 112 -6.07 12.74 1.23
N PRO A 113 -5.36 13.40 0.29
CA PRO A 113 -3.91 13.33 0.19
C PRO A 113 -3.23 13.87 1.44
N LEU A 114 -2.44 13.05 2.12
CA LEU A 114 -1.68 13.41 3.31
C LEU A 114 -0.31 13.99 2.93
N LYS A 115 -0.06 15.24 3.30
CA LYS A 115 1.26 15.86 3.20
C LYS A 115 2.02 15.64 4.51
N ILE A 116 3.21 15.06 4.42
CA ILE A 116 4.09 14.85 5.56
C ILE A 116 5.20 15.90 5.52
N LYS A 117 5.46 16.53 6.68
CA LYS A 117 6.56 17.50 6.78
C LYS A 117 7.91 16.80 6.72
N LYS A 118 8.93 17.50 6.23
CA LYS A 118 10.31 17.04 6.29
C LYS A 118 10.79 16.99 7.76
N LYS A 119 11.65 16.01 8.08
CA LYS A 119 12.24 15.85 9.42
C LYS A 119 11.16 15.71 10.51
N ILE A 120 10.62 14.51 10.64
CA ILE A 120 9.68 14.12 11.69
C ILE A 120 10.40 13.43 12.85
N THR A 121 9.92 13.63 14.07
CA THR A 121 10.37 12.87 15.25
C THR A 121 9.79 11.46 15.25
N LYS A 122 10.32 10.58 16.12
CA LYS A 122 9.76 9.22 16.30
C LYS A 122 8.30 9.26 16.79
N GLU A 123 7.96 10.20 17.65
CA GLU A 123 6.58 10.38 18.13
C GLU A 123 5.63 10.83 17.03
N GLU A 124 6.09 11.75 16.18
CA GLU A 124 5.31 12.22 15.02
C GLU A 124 5.12 11.10 13.99
N ASP A 125 6.16 10.28 13.74
CA ASP A 125 6.06 9.10 12.88
C ASP A 125 4.97 8.15 13.38
N LEU A 126 4.95 7.85 14.69
CA LEU A 126 3.94 6.99 15.30
C LEU A 126 2.53 7.59 15.20
N LYS A 127 2.37 8.90 15.50
CA LYS A 127 1.09 9.60 15.38
C LYS A 127 0.58 9.59 13.94
N LEU A 128 1.45 9.83 12.96
CA LEU A 128 1.10 9.84 11.54
C LEU A 128 0.76 8.43 11.03
N SER A 129 1.50 7.41 11.45
CA SER A 129 1.20 6.02 11.15
C SER A 129 -0.18 5.62 11.68
N ASN A 130 -0.49 5.94 12.93
CA ASN A 130 -1.80 5.68 13.54
C ASN A 130 -2.92 6.45 12.83
N LYS A 131 -2.66 7.70 12.40
CA LYS A 131 -3.63 8.49 11.63
C LYS A 131 -3.92 7.85 10.29
N LEU A 132 -2.89 7.46 9.53
CA LEU A 132 -3.03 6.81 8.24
C LEU A 132 -3.75 5.45 8.37
N GLU A 133 -3.44 4.67 9.41
CA GLU A 133 -4.11 3.41 9.72
C GLU A 133 -5.62 3.62 9.90
N LYS A 134 -6.01 4.59 10.73
CA LYS A 134 -7.43 4.92 10.95
C LYS A 134 -8.14 5.34 9.66
N ILE A 135 -7.48 6.12 8.80
CA ILE A 135 -8.03 6.54 7.50
C ILE A 135 -8.26 5.32 6.62
N LEU A 136 -7.26 4.43 6.47
CA LEU A 136 -7.40 3.23 5.65
C LEU A 136 -8.48 2.26 6.16
N LEU A 137 -8.57 2.08 7.49
CA LEU A 137 -9.64 1.28 8.10
C LEU A 137 -11.03 1.87 7.82
N LYS A 138 -11.16 3.19 7.88
CA LYS A 138 -12.41 3.89 7.55
C LYS A 138 -12.78 3.66 6.07
N LEU A 139 -11.82 3.91 5.16
CA LEU A 139 -12.03 3.71 3.72
C LEU A 139 -12.40 2.27 3.38
N THR A 140 -11.80 1.29 4.07
CA THR A 140 -12.14 -0.12 3.87
C THR A 140 -13.59 -0.40 4.26
N LYS A 141 -14.06 0.13 5.41
CA LYS A 141 -15.45 -0.01 5.84
C LYS A 141 -16.43 0.67 4.88
N GLU A 142 -16.08 1.86 4.39
CA GLU A 142 -16.89 2.58 3.40
C GLU A 142 -16.99 1.81 2.09
N ALA A 143 -15.88 1.29 1.59
CA ALA A 143 -15.85 0.47 0.39
C ALA A 143 -16.66 -0.83 0.56
N ASP A 144 -16.55 -1.50 1.70
CA ASP A 144 -17.33 -2.70 2.01
C ASP A 144 -18.84 -2.39 2.09
N HIS A 145 -19.20 -1.29 2.74
CA HIS A 145 -20.60 -0.86 2.84
C HIS A 145 -21.21 -0.54 1.46
N TYR A 146 -20.43 0.11 0.59
CA TYR A 146 -20.89 0.45 -0.77
C TYR A 146 -21.09 -0.78 -1.67
N CYS A 147 -20.30 -1.85 -1.45
CA CYS A 147 -20.35 -3.06 -2.27
C CYS A 147 -21.31 -4.12 -1.76
N ASN A 148 -21.78 -4.04 -0.54
CA ASN A 148 -22.80 -4.96 0.03
C ASN A 148 -24.20 -4.50 -0.34
#